data_65fe1e5c278d6c0fa348af26c370329c
#
_entry.id   65fe1e5c278d6c0fa348af26c370329c
#
_cell.length_a   1.000
_cell.length_b   1.000
_cell.length_c   1.000
_cell.angle_alpha   90.00
_cell.angle_beta   90.00
_cell.angle_gamma   90.00
#
_symmetry.space_group_name_H-M   'P 1'
#
loop_
_entity.id
_entity.type
_entity.pdbx_description
1 polymer ?
#
loop_
_entity_poly.entity_id
_entity_poly.type
_entity_poly.pdbx_seq_one_letter_code
_entity_poly.pdbx_strand_id
1 'polypeptide(L)'
;IIAQDYPHGNIEVILVNAMSTDQTRRKMEHFSEEDHGFRRVVVLDNAKKIQAAGWNVAITASKGDIILRIDAHTMIPHDFVSKNVQCILSGENVTGGRRPNVVEEETPWKHTLLLAESSMFGSSIAPYRKGNHKTYVKSVFHGAYRKEVFEKAGLFNENLGRTEDNEMHYRIRKAGYKICFNPDIISYQNIRNSWCGMLKQKYGNGHWIGLTLGVCPGCFSIHHFVPLAFVFALILTGIIALLGNTGMLVCLCILYVIVDLLMSVLAVQRQKWYNYYLMLPLIFLSLHLAYGVGTLIGIIEMPFWVRKIKRDKNE
;
A
#
# COMPACT_ATOMS: atom_id res chain seq x y z
N ILE A 1 7.66 16.26 10.20
CA ILE A 1 8.72 15.64 11.03
C ILE A 1 9.15 16.57 12.16
N ILE A 2 9.17 17.89 11.99
CA ILE A 2 9.56 18.86 13.01
C ILE A 2 8.70 18.74 14.29
N ALA A 3 7.42 18.44 14.18
CA ALA A 3 6.50 18.31 15.31
C ALA A 3 6.60 16.97 16.07
N GLN A 4 7.62 16.15 15.81
CA GLN A 4 7.77 14.88 16.53
C GLN A 4 8.29 15.11 17.96
N ASP A 5 7.78 14.34 18.92
CA ASP A 5 8.13 14.40 20.34
C ASP A 5 9.46 13.68 20.67
N TYR A 6 10.01 12.91 19.74
CA TYR A 6 11.27 12.24 19.92
C TYR A 6 12.44 13.23 19.78
N PRO A 7 13.50 13.16 20.63
CA PRO A 7 14.60 14.11 20.60
C PRO A 7 15.25 14.22 19.22
N HIS A 8 15.18 15.41 18.62
CA HIS A 8 15.67 15.66 17.25
C HIS A 8 17.16 15.33 17.09
N GLY A 9 17.98 15.59 18.12
CA GLY A 9 19.40 15.21 18.12
C GLY A 9 19.67 13.71 17.96
N ASN A 10 18.65 12.86 18.09
CA ASN A 10 18.71 11.42 17.83
C ASN A 10 18.05 11.03 16.49
N ILE A 11 17.58 11.99 15.72
CA ILE A 11 16.94 11.76 14.40
C ILE A 11 17.87 12.20 13.29
N GLU A 12 18.11 11.30 12.34
CA GLU A 12 18.67 11.60 11.03
C GLU A 12 17.52 11.67 10.02
N VAL A 13 17.43 12.74 9.25
CA VAL A 13 16.42 12.92 8.20
C VAL A 13 17.10 12.76 6.83
N ILE A 14 16.63 11.79 6.04
CA ILE A 14 17.13 11.54 4.68
C ILE A 14 15.99 11.79 3.70
N LEU A 15 16.11 12.86 2.94
CA LEU A 15 15.17 13.27 1.91
C LEU A 15 15.66 12.77 0.55
N VAL A 16 14.85 11.99 -0.15
CA VAL A 16 15.25 11.43 -1.45
C VAL A 16 14.36 11.98 -2.55
N ASN A 17 14.96 12.76 -3.43
CA ASN A 17 14.30 13.36 -4.58
C ASN A 17 14.29 12.39 -5.78
N ALA A 18 13.13 12.07 -6.31
CA ALA A 18 12.97 11.22 -7.49
C ALA A 18 13.16 11.99 -8.81
N MET A 19 14.11 12.92 -8.87
CA MET A 19 14.38 13.80 -10.02
C MET A 19 13.13 14.62 -10.38
N SER A 20 12.48 15.20 -9.38
CA SER A 20 11.29 16.03 -9.54
C SER A 20 11.58 17.26 -10.40
N THR A 21 10.64 17.64 -11.26
CA THR A 21 10.74 18.76 -12.18
C THR A 21 10.08 20.05 -11.65
N ASP A 22 9.42 19.92 -10.50
CA ASP A 22 8.79 21.02 -9.77
C ASP A 22 9.74 21.59 -8.68
N GLN A 23 9.19 22.35 -7.74
CA GLN A 23 9.97 22.94 -6.65
C GLN A 23 10.33 21.96 -5.51
N THR A 24 10.04 20.67 -5.64
CA THR A 24 10.27 19.68 -4.56
C THR A 24 11.73 19.66 -4.12
N ARG A 25 12.68 19.58 -5.07
CA ARG A 25 14.12 19.60 -4.78
C ARG A 25 14.53 20.83 -3.97
N ARG A 26 14.12 22.02 -4.44
CA ARG A 26 14.43 23.30 -3.77
C ARG A 26 13.89 23.36 -2.34
N LYS A 27 12.66 22.83 -2.11
CA LYS A 27 12.08 22.76 -0.77
C LYS A 27 12.85 21.81 0.15
N MET A 28 13.35 20.68 -0.37
CA MET A 28 14.18 19.75 0.39
C MET A 28 15.53 20.39 0.77
N GLU A 29 16.17 21.11 -0.15
CA GLU A 29 17.42 21.82 0.08
C GLU A 29 17.23 22.91 1.13
N HIS A 30 16.21 23.75 1.00
CA HIS A 30 15.88 24.78 1.99
C HIS A 30 15.65 24.17 3.38
N PHE A 31 14.89 23.06 3.48
CA PHE A 31 14.71 22.35 4.75
C PHE A 31 16.03 21.84 5.32
N SER A 32 16.98 21.42 4.49
CA SER A 32 18.28 20.92 4.95
C SER A 32 19.24 22.03 5.42
N GLU A 33 19.02 23.28 4.97
CA GLU A 33 19.80 24.45 5.35
C GLU A 33 19.32 25.09 6.66
N GLU A 34 18.08 24.80 7.07
CA GLU A 34 17.51 25.31 8.32
C GLU A 34 17.91 24.41 9.52
N ASP A 35 18.21 25.07 10.65
CA ASP A 35 18.47 24.32 11.89
C ASP A 35 17.17 23.93 12.58
N HIS A 36 16.81 22.67 12.47
CA HIS A 36 15.68 22.05 13.16
C HIS A 36 16.09 21.20 14.36
N GLY A 37 17.33 21.26 14.79
CA GLY A 37 17.89 20.47 15.87
C GLY A 37 18.09 18.98 15.53
N PHE A 38 17.90 18.55 14.29
CA PHE A 38 18.15 17.18 13.86
C PHE A 38 19.65 16.86 13.85
N ARG A 39 19.98 15.63 14.21
CA ARG A 39 21.39 15.17 14.18
C ARG A 39 22.04 15.36 12.81
N ARG A 40 21.27 15.16 11.76
CA ARG A 40 21.68 15.30 10.35
C ARG A 40 20.46 15.40 9.46
N VAL A 41 20.51 16.28 8.48
CA VAL A 41 19.57 16.34 7.37
C VAL A 41 20.33 16.17 6.07
N VAL A 42 19.88 15.28 5.17
CA VAL A 42 20.56 14.99 3.91
C VAL A 42 19.54 14.94 2.78
N VAL A 43 19.89 15.57 1.66
CA VAL A 43 19.11 15.50 0.41
C VAL A 43 19.90 14.66 -0.59
N LEU A 44 19.26 13.63 -1.13
CA LEU A 44 19.84 12.70 -2.09
C LEU A 44 18.96 12.59 -3.33
N ASP A 45 19.52 12.11 -4.44
CA ASP A 45 18.82 11.88 -5.68
C ASP A 45 18.57 10.40 -5.94
N ASN A 46 17.39 10.10 -6.44
CA ASN A 46 17.01 8.80 -6.98
C ASN A 46 16.86 8.92 -8.51
N ALA A 47 17.92 8.66 -9.24
CA ALA A 47 17.95 8.74 -10.71
C ALA A 47 16.99 7.73 -11.39
N LYS A 48 16.67 6.62 -10.72
CA LYS A 48 15.76 5.59 -11.25
C LYS A 48 14.28 6.00 -11.14
N LYS A 49 13.94 7.03 -10.38
CA LYS A 49 12.58 7.61 -10.22
C LYS A 49 11.51 6.63 -9.71
N ILE A 50 11.90 5.45 -9.23
CA ILE A 50 11.01 4.44 -8.66
C ILE A 50 11.14 4.42 -7.14
N GLN A 51 10.04 4.11 -6.45
CA GLN A 51 9.95 4.20 -4.99
C GLN A 51 10.95 3.27 -4.30
N ALA A 52 11.05 2.01 -4.73
CA ALA A 52 11.98 1.03 -4.18
C ALA A 52 13.45 1.48 -4.24
N ALA A 53 13.88 2.10 -5.35
CA ALA A 53 15.23 2.66 -5.47
C ALA A 53 15.44 3.85 -4.55
N GLY A 54 14.42 4.71 -4.37
CA GLY A 54 14.49 5.82 -3.40
C GLY A 54 14.68 5.31 -1.97
N TRP A 55 13.95 4.26 -1.58
CA TRP A 55 14.15 3.60 -0.29
C TRP A 55 15.56 3.03 -0.13
N ASN A 56 16.08 2.37 -1.16
CA ASN A 56 17.44 1.80 -1.13
C ASN A 56 18.51 2.88 -0.99
N VAL A 57 18.37 4.00 -1.69
CA VAL A 57 19.26 5.17 -1.54
C VAL A 57 19.23 5.65 -0.09
N ALA A 58 18.06 5.83 0.51
CA ALA A 58 17.94 6.29 1.90
C ALA A 58 18.51 5.28 2.89
N ILE A 59 18.18 3.99 2.76
CA ILE A 59 18.67 2.92 3.64
C ILE A 59 20.21 2.83 3.60
N THR A 60 20.78 2.88 2.40
CA THR A 60 22.25 2.80 2.23
C THR A 60 22.97 4.01 2.84
N ALA A 61 22.39 5.20 2.75
CA ALA A 61 22.96 6.43 3.30
C ALA A 61 22.73 6.58 4.81
N SER A 62 21.82 5.79 5.40
CA SER A 62 21.45 5.91 6.81
C SER A 62 22.58 5.46 7.75
N LYS A 63 22.74 6.18 8.86
CA LYS A 63 23.70 5.88 9.93
C LYS A 63 23.01 5.42 11.22
N GLY A 64 21.70 5.62 11.33
CA GLY A 64 20.92 5.24 12.51
C GLY A 64 20.72 3.71 12.62
N ASP A 65 20.51 3.23 13.84
CA ASP A 65 20.24 1.82 14.16
C ASP A 65 18.80 1.39 13.79
N ILE A 66 17.90 2.37 13.76
CA ILE A 66 16.49 2.18 13.42
C ILE A 66 16.18 3.02 12.19
N ILE A 67 15.64 2.38 11.17
CA ILE A 67 15.23 3.02 9.91
C ILE A 67 13.72 3.10 9.91
N LEU A 68 13.18 4.32 9.89
CA LEU A 68 11.76 4.60 9.84
C LEU A 68 11.37 5.14 8.47
N ARG A 69 10.51 4.41 7.78
CA ARG A 69 10.02 4.77 6.46
C ARG A 69 8.78 5.65 6.58
N ILE A 70 8.78 6.80 5.90
CA ILE A 70 7.64 7.70 5.80
C ILE A 70 7.51 8.16 4.34
N ASP A 71 6.31 8.04 3.76
CA ASP A 71 6.02 8.59 2.43
C ASP A 71 5.74 10.09 2.53
N ALA A 72 6.23 10.90 1.58
CA ALA A 72 6.16 12.37 1.63
C ALA A 72 4.72 12.94 1.69
N HIS A 73 3.71 12.18 1.24
CA HIS A 73 2.29 12.58 1.26
C HIS A 73 1.52 11.98 2.45
N THR A 74 2.23 11.48 3.46
CA THR A 74 1.64 10.89 4.66
C THR A 74 1.55 11.91 5.78
N MET A 75 0.44 11.89 6.53
CA MET A 75 0.32 12.61 7.79
C MET A 75 0.61 11.65 8.95
N ILE A 76 1.45 12.10 9.87
CA ILE A 76 1.83 11.35 11.06
C ILE A 76 1.55 12.18 12.33
N PRO A 77 1.05 11.58 13.43
CA PRO A 77 0.94 12.24 14.73
C PRO A 77 2.30 12.60 15.29
N HIS A 78 2.31 13.50 16.28
CA HIS A 78 3.54 13.98 16.92
C HIS A 78 4.34 12.86 17.63
N ASP A 79 3.67 11.80 18.08
CA ASP A 79 4.24 10.66 18.80
C ASP A 79 4.57 9.45 17.91
N PHE A 80 4.56 9.65 16.59
CA PHE A 80 4.77 8.55 15.63
C PHE A 80 6.18 7.96 15.72
N VAL A 81 7.22 8.80 15.82
CA VAL A 81 8.61 8.36 15.94
C VAL A 81 8.84 7.67 17.28
N SER A 82 8.44 8.30 18.40
CA SER A 82 8.64 7.75 19.74
C SER A 82 7.97 6.38 19.92
N LYS A 83 6.74 6.21 19.46
CA LYS A 83 6.01 4.92 19.53
C LYS A 83 6.69 3.82 18.70
N ASN A 84 7.16 4.13 17.51
CA ASN A 84 7.92 3.18 16.70
C ASN A 84 9.23 2.77 17.40
N VAL A 85 10.00 3.74 17.89
CA VAL A 85 11.24 3.47 18.60
C VAL A 85 11.01 2.65 19.86
N GLN A 86 10.02 2.99 20.69
CA GLN A 86 9.65 2.20 21.87
C GLN A 86 9.29 0.76 21.52
N CYS A 87 8.54 0.54 20.44
CA CYS A 87 8.19 -0.80 20.00
C CYS A 87 9.42 -1.60 19.57
N ILE A 88 10.37 -0.99 18.85
CA ILE A 88 11.64 -1.62 18.48
C ILE A 88 12.50 -1.92 19.73
N LEU A 89 12.58 -0.97 20.67
CA LEU A 89 13.36 -1.14 21.92
C LEU A 89 12.75 -2.18 22.86
N SER A 90 11.44 -2.46 22.76
CA SER A 90 10.80 -3.56 23.49
C SER A 90 11.16 -4.96 22.98
N GLY A 91 12.05 -5.08 22.00
CA GLY A 91 12.57 -6.35 21.48
C GLY A 91 12.10 -6.70 20.07
N GLU A 92 11.31 -5.84 19.41
CA GLU A 92 10.87 -6.07 18.04
C GLU A 92 11.94 -5.65 17.02
N ASN A 93 11.97 -6.34 15.87
CA ASN A 93 12.91 -6.01 14.81
C ASN A 93 12.26 -5.18 13.69
N VAL A 94 10.96 -5.39 13.48
CA VAL A 94 10.15 -4.67 12.51
C VAL A 94 8.82 -4.34 13.15
N THR A 95 8.41 -3.08 13.08
CA THR A 95 7.13 -2.62 13.61
C THR A 95 6.43 -1.68 12.66
N GLY A 96 5.14 -1.56 12.82
CA GLY A 96 4.27 -0.60 12.16
C GLY A 96 2.89 -0.66 12.78
N GLY A 97 1.98 0.18 12.34
CA GLY A 97 0.71 0.29 13.01
C GLY A 97 -0.47 0.55 12.10
N ARG A 98 -1.49 1.18 12.66
CA ARG A 98 -2.72 1.53 11.93
C ARG A 98 -2.46 2.58 10.86
N ARG A 99 -3.14 2.40 9.74
CA ARG A 99 -3.13 3.36 8.63
C ARG A 99 -4.56 3.63 8.16
N PRO A 100 -5.34 4.39 8.95
CA PRO A 100 -6.68 4.79 8.53
C PRO A 100 -6.63 5.67 7.28
N ASN A 101 -7.64 5.47 6.42
CA ASN A 101 -7.87 6.33 5.29
C ASN A 101 -8.52 7.64 5.75
N VAL A 102 -8.11 8.74 5.15
CA VAL A 102 -8.68 10.08 5.39
C VAL A 102 -8.93 10.79 4.06
N VAL A 103 -9.70 11.86 4.11
CA VAL A 103 -9.91 12.81 3.02
C VAL A 103 -9.42 14.20 3.43
N GLU A 104 -8.87 14.95 2.49
CA GLU A 104 -8.39 16.33 2.75
C GLU A 104 -9.55 17.31 2.98
N GLU A 105 -10.65 17.09 2.26
CA GLU A 105 -11.86 17.91 2.36
C GLU A 105 -13.08 17.00 2.54
N GLU A 106 -13.89 17.26 3.52
CA GLU A 106 -15.11 16.52 3.79
C GLU A 106 -16.26 17.00 2.90
N THR A 107 -16.40 16.38 1.73
CA THR A 107 -17.60 16.50 0.91
C THR A 107 -18.39 15.18 0.91
N PRO A 108 -19.72 15.20 0.69
CA PRO A 108 -20.51 13.96 0.64
C PRO A 108 -19.98 12.96 -0.38
N TRP A 109 -19.48 13.42 -1.52
CA TRP A 109 -18.86 12.58 -2.54
C TRP A 109 -17.56 11.95 -2.07
N LYS A 110 -16.61 12.75 -1.54
CA LYS A 110 -15.33 12.24 -1.01
C LYS A 110 -15.55 11.28 0.17
N HIS A 111 -16.56 11.54 1.01
CA HIS A 111 -16.94 10.63 2.07
C HIS A 111 -17.45 9.29 1.51
N THR A 112 -18.21 9.28 0.40
CA THR A 112 -18.63 8.05 -0.28
C THR A 112 -17.43 7.26 -0.80
N LEU A 113 -16.46 7.92 -1.43
CA LEU A 113 -15.21 7.29 -1.85
C LEU A 113 -14.39 6.74 -0.66
N LEU A 114 -14.36 7.48 0.45
CA LEU A 114 -13.71 7.04 1.69
C LEU A 114 -14.35 5.78 2.25
N LEU A 115 -15.67 5.70 2.27
CA LEU A 115 -16.39 4.49 2.69
C LEU A 115 -16.08 3.31 1.78
N ALA A 116 -16.08 3.54 0.47
CA ALA A 116 -15.73 2.49 -0.49
C ALA A 116 -14.30 1.97 -0.25
N GLU A 117 -13.31 2.86 -0.08
CA GLU A 117 -11.92 2.44 0.17
C GLU A 117 -11.72 1.79 1.56
N SER A 118 -12.48 2.22 2.57
CA SER A 118 -12.38 1.75 3.95
C SER A 118 -13.21 0.50 4.23
N SER A 119 -14.12 0.13 3.33
CA SER A 119 -14.91 -1.10 3.43
C SER A 119 -14.05 -2.34 3.22
N MET A 120 -14.38 -3.43 3.92
CA MET A 120 -13.80 -4.75 3.64
C MET A 120 -14.03 -5.20 2.20
N PHE A 121 -15.17 -4.87 1.65
CA PHE A 121 -15.54 -5.20 0.28
C PHE A 121 -14.75 -4.36 -0.75
N GLY A 122 -14.38 -3.12 -0.42
CA GLY A 122 -13.58 -2.25 -1.28
C GLY A 122 -12.09 -2.55 -1.27
N SER A 123 -11.45 -2.64 -0.08
CA SER A 123 -10.01 -2.95 0.00
C SER A 123 -9.45 -3.14 1.42
N SER A 124 -10.27 -3.05 2.47
CA SER A 124 -9.76 -2.94 3.84
C SER A 124 -9.79 -4.24 4.64
N ILE A 125 -9.33 -5.33 4.02
CA ILE A 125 -9.17 -6.64 4.71
C ILE A 125 -7.89 -6.68 5.55
N ALA A 126 -6.89 -5.86 5.24
CA ALA A 126 -5.60 -5.91 5.91
C ALA A 126 -5.67 -5.49 7.39
N PRO A 127 -4.98 -6.20 8.31
CA PRO A 127 -4.99 -5.92 9.76
C PRO A 127 -4.60 -4.49 10.13
N TYR A 128 -3.66 -3.87 9.41
CA TYR A 128 -3.22 -2.50 9.65
C TYR A 128 -4.30 -1.43 9.44
N ARG A 129 -5.48 -1.80 8.92
CA ARG A 129 -6.59 -0.86 8.77
C ARG A 129 -7.57 -0.89 9.95
N LYS A 130 -7.74 -2.03 10.62
CA LYS A 130 -8.79 -2.23 11.65
C LYS A 130 -8.30 -2.95 12.91
N GLY A 131 -7.02 -3.37 13.00
CA GLY A 131 -6.49 -4.09 14.14
C GLY A 131 -6.51 -3.24 15.41
N ASN A 132 -6.93 -3.83 16.54
CA ASN A 132 -7.02 -3.18 17.85
C ASN A 132 -6.06 -3.78 18.89
N HIS A 133 -5.29 -4.80 18.52
CA HIS A 133 -4.38 -5.48 19.44
C HIS A 133 -2.99 -5.60 18.82
N LYS A 134 -1.95 -5.54 19.67
CA LYS A 134 -0.57 -5.86 19.26
C LYS A 134 -0.53 -7.31 18.81
N THR A 135 -0.04 -7.56 17.60
CA THR A 135 0.03 -8.89 16.99
C THR A 135 1.10 -8.95 15.90
N TYR A 136 1.41 -10.15 15.43
CA TYR A 136 2.30 -10.32 14.29
C TYR A 136 1.50 -10.46 13.00
N VAL A 137 1.95 -9.75 11.97
CA VAL A 137 1.27 -9.64 10.67
C VAL A 137 2.21 -9.98 9.52
N LYS A 138 1.64 -10.15 8.32
CA LYS A 138 2.42 -10.43 7.13
C LYS A 138 3.08 -9.19 6.53
N SER A 139 2.49 -8.02 6.73
CA SER A 139 2.95 -6.74 6.17
C SER A 139 2.43 -5.58 7.00
N VAL A 140 3.18 -4.48 7.03
CA VAL A 140 2.81 -3.19 7.63
C VAL A 140 3.09 -2.06 6.64
N PHE A 141 2.56 -0.88 6.92
CA PHE A 141 2.88 0.35 6.20
C PHE A 141 3.67 1.29 7.11
N HIS A 142 4.49 2.17 6.52
CA HIS A 142 5.33 3.12 7.27
C HIS A 142 6.03 2.44 8.47
N GLY A 143 6.70 1.32 8.18
CA GLY A 143 7.34 0.52 9.21
C GLY A 143 8.64 1.12 9.70
N ALA A 144 8.98 0.83 10.95
CA ALA A 144 10.32 0.97 11.50
C ALA A 144 11.01 -0.38 11.52
N TYR A 145 12.30 -0.37 11.19
CA TYR A 145 13.13 -1.56 11.03
C TYR A 145 14.45 -1.37 11.77
N ARG A 146 14.93 -2.39 12.49
CA ARG A 146 16.34 -2.43 12.85
C ARG A 146 17.18 -2.53 11.59
N LYS A 147 18.31 -1.83 11.54
CA LYS A 147 19.19 -1.80 10.37
C LYS A 147 19.65 -3.20 9.95
N GLU A 148 19.96 -4.06 10.91
CA GLU A 148 20.33 -5.46 10.69
C GLU A 148 19.32 -6.28 9.87
N VAL A 149 18.05 -5.88 9.88
CA VAL A 149 16.99 -6.54 9.07
C VAL A 149 17.32 -6.41 7.59
N PHE A 150 17.79 -5.24 7.15
CA PHE A 150 18.20 -5.01 5.76
C PHE A 150 19.52 -5.70 5.41
N GLU A 151 20.43 -5.84 6.36
CA GLU A 151 21.68 -6.59 6.16
C GLU A 151 21.39 -8.07 5.89
N LYS A 152 20.40 -8.65 6.60
CA LYS A 152 20.03 -10.06 6.47
C LYS A 152 19.02 -10.33 5.35
N ALA A 153 18.00 -9.50 5.20
CA ALA A 153 16.94 -9.68 4.19
C ALA A 153 17.27 -9.03 2.84
N GLY A 154 18.30 -8.16 2.78
CA GLY A 154 18.65 -7.37 1.61
C GLY A 154 17.76 -6.14 1.43
N LEU A 155 18.05 -5.34 0.41
CA LEU A 155 17.33 -4.11 0.07
C LEU A 155 16.04 -4.40 -0.72
N PHE A 156 15.24 -3.37 -0.97
CA PHE A 156 14.01 -3.49 -1.78
C PHE A 156 14.33 -3.90 -3.22
N ASN A 157 13.46 -4.70 -3.81
CA ASN A 157 13.57 -5.10 -5.20
C ASN A 157 13.15 -3.95 -6.13
N GLU A 158 14.13 -3.33 -6.78
CA GLU A 158 13.93 -2.16 -7.64
C GLU A 158 13.22 -2.46 -8.96
N ASN A 159 12.97 -3.71 -9.30
CA ASN A 159 12.15 -4.06 -10.46
C ASN A 159 10.64 -3.95 -10.18
N LEU A 160 10.25 -3.76 -8.91
CA LEU A 160 8.85 -3.66 -8.51
C LEU A 160 8.44 -2.18 -8.44
N GLY A 161 7.51 -1.77 -9.29
CA GLY A 161 6.94 -0.42 -9.24
C GLY A 161 5.80 -0.30 -8.20
N ARG A 162 5.26 -1.44 -7.78
CA ARG A 162 4.34 -1.62 -6.64
C ARG A 162 4.60 -2.99 -6.05
N THR A 163 3.99 -3.30 -4.90
CA THR A 163 4.17 -4.60 -4.23
C THR A 163 5.57 -4.85 -3.65
N GLU A 164 6.47 -3.87 -3.76
CA GLU A 164 7.82 -3.91 -3.17
C GLU A 164 7.78 -4.19 -1.67
N ASP A 165 6.77 -3.67 -0.96
CA ASP A 165 6.55 -3.92 0.47
C ASP A 165 6.19 -5.38 0.73
N ASN A 166 5.28 -5.94 -0.06
CA ASN A 166 4.85 -7.34 0.09
C ASN A 166 6.02 -8.30 -0.12
N GLU A 167 6.84 -8.03 -1.14
CA GLU A 167 8.03 -8.82 -1.47
C GLU A 167 9.10 -8.69 -0.36
N MET A 168 9.40 -7.47 0.06
CA MET A 168 10.38 -7.21 1.13
C MET A 168 9.94 -7.85 2.45
N HIS A 169 8.69 -7.68 2.86
CA HIS A 169 8.15 -8.29 4.08
C HIS A 169 8.10 -9.82 4.00
N TYR A 170 7.93 -10.38 2.81
CA TYR A 170 8.07 -11.82 2.62
C TYR A 170 9.51 -12.29 2.89
N ARG A 171 10.53 -11.61 2.33
CA ARG A 171 11.94 -11.93 2.59
C ARG A 171 12.32 -11.74 4.06
N ILE A 172 11.87 -10.67 4.69
CA ILE A 172 12.07 -10.41 6.13
C ILE A 172 11.56 -11.59 6.96
N ARG A 173 10.33 -12.08 6.69
CA ARG A 173 9.77 -13.24 7.39
C ARG A 173 10.51 -14.53 7.08
N LYS A 174 11.00 -14.73 5.85
CA LYS A 174 11.84 -15.86 5.47
C LYS A 174 13.21 -15.82 6.15
N ALA A 175 13.73 -14.63 6.42
CA ALA A 175 14.96 -14.43 7.19
C ALA A 175 14.78 -14.70 8.71
N GLY A 176 13.56 -15.08 9.15
CA GLY A 176 13.24 -15.43 10.52
C GLY A 176 12.72 -14.29 11.40
N TYR A 177 12.58 -13.08 10.86
CA TYR A 177 12.02 -11.95 11.60
C TYR A 177 10.50 -11.99 11.63
N LYS A 178 9.93 -11.48 12.72
CA LYS A 178 8.50 -11.22 12.84
C LYS A 178 8.22 -9.74 12.58
N ILE A 179 7.05 -9.44 12.04
CA ILE A 179 6.58 -8.07 11.79
C ILE A 179 5.51 -7.76 12.81
N CYS A 180 5.83 -6.88 13.74
CA CYS A 180 4.93 -6.47 14.81
C CYS A 180 3.96 -5.39 14.33
N PHE A 181 2.67 -5.63 14.47
CA PHE A 181 1.63 -4.63 14.36
C PHE A 181 1.31 -4.10 15.76
N ASN A 182 1.48 -2.78 15.96
CA ASN A 182 1.08 -2.10 17.17
C ASN A 182 -0.01 -1.07 16.85
N PRO A 183 -1.25 -1.21 17.37
CA PRO A 183 -2.37 -0.31 17.05
C PRO A 183 -2.17 1.13 17.55
N ASP A 184 -1.25 1.38 18.49
CA ASP A 184 -0.94 2.72 19.00
C ASP A 184 -0.07 3.53 18.04
N ILE A 185 0.60 2.88 17.12
CA ILE A 185 1.32 3.52 16.01
C ILE A 185 0.31 3.85 14.92
N ILE A 186 0.16 5.14 14.59
CA ILE A 186 -0.84 5.58 13.60
C ILE A 186 -0.16 6.45 12.55
N SER A 187 -0.47 6.19 11.28
CA SER A 187 -0.19 7.09 10.16
C SER A 187 -1.45 7.21 9.30
N TYR A 188 -1.66 8.35 8.65
CA TYR A 188 -2.88 8.59 7.88
C TYR A 188 -2.60 8.53 6.39
N GLN A 189 -3.53 7.94 5.65
CA GLN A 189 -3.45 7.87 4.19
C GLN A 189 -4.58 8.67 3.57
N ASN A 190 -4.25 9.67 2.76
CA ASN A 190 -5.22 10.30 1.88
C ASN A 190 -5.67 9.33 0.79
N ILE A 191 -6.98 9.16 0.62
CA ILE A 191 -7.53 8.42 -0.51
C ILE A 191 -7.36 9.22 -1.80
N ARG A 192 -7.60 8.59 -2.94
CA ARG A 192 -7.66 9.31 -4.22
C ARG A 192 -8.86 10.25 -4.26
N ASN A 193 -8.65 11.47 -4.72
CA ASN A 193 -9.66 12.54 -4.73
C ASN A 193 -10.80 12.31 -5.74
N SER A 194 -10.68 11.29 -6.60
CA SER A 194 -11.69 10.99 -7.62
C SER A 194 -11.88 9.49 -7.83
N TRP A 195 -13.07 9.10 -8.25
CA TRP A 195 -13.40 7.72 -8.61
C TRP A 195 -12.48 7.17 -9.71
N CYS A 196 -12.22 7.94 -10.77
CA CYS A 196 -11.29 7.55 -11.83
C CYS A 196 -9.87 7.32 -11.27
N GLY A 197 -9.41 8.16 -10.33
CA GLY A 197 -8.13 7.99 -9.64
C GLY A 197 -8.06 6.69 -8.83
N MET A 198 -9.17 6.33 -8.15
CA MET A 198 -9.30 5.06 -7.43
C MET A 198 -9.26 3.86 -8.39
N LEU A 199 -9.98 3.93 -9.52
CA LEU A 199 -9.96 2.86 -10.54
C LEU A 199 -8.55 2.63 -11.10
N LYS A 200 -7.84 3.70 -11.48
CA LYS A 200 -6.44 3.62 -11.94
C LYS A 200 -5.53 3.00 -10.87
N GLN A 201 -5.74 3.37 -9.61
CA GLN A 201 -4.97 2.79 -8.50
C GLN A 201 -5.26 1.30 -8.33
N LYS A 202 -6.54 0.88 -8.37
CA LYS A 202 -6.94 -0.53 -8.22
C LYS A 202 -6.44 -1.38 -9.39
N TYR A 203 -6.61 -0.90 -10.63
CA TYR A 203 -6.04 -1.55 -11.79
C TYR A 203 -4.52 -1.75 -11.66
N GLY A 204 -3.80 -0.68 -11.31
CA GLY A 204 -2.35 -0.74 -11.12
C GLY A 204 -1.93 -1.70 -9.99
N ASN A 205 -2.68 -1.74 -8.87
CA ASN A 205 -2.42 -2.69 -7.79
C ASN A 205 -2.59 -4.13 -8.27
N GLY A 206 -3.69 -4.44 -8.95
CA GLY A 206 -3.94 -5.76 -9.53
C GLY A 206 -2.86 -6.15 -10.53
N HIS A 207 -2.55 -5.27 -11.48
CA HIS A 207 -1.54 -5.52 -12.51
C HIS A 207 -0.16 -5.88 -11.91
N TRP A 208 0.29 -5.13 -10.90
CA TRP A 208 1.56 -5.42 -10.24
C TRP A 208 1.52 -6.70 -9.41
N ILE A 209 0.37 -7.08 -8.85
CA ILE A 209 0.22 -8.40 -8.22
C ILE A 209 0.42 -9.50 -9.26
N GLY A 210 -0.19 -9.39 -10.45
CA GLY A 210 -0.01 -10.33 -11.53
C GLY A 210 1.46 -10.47 -11.97
N LEU A 211 2.15 -9.35 -12.18
CA LEU A 211 3.57 -9.34 -12.54
C LEU A 211 4.45 -9.96 -11.44
N THR A 212 4.19 -9.60 -10.18
CA THR A 212 5.02 -10.02 -9.05
C THR A 212 4.95 -11.52 -8.76
N LEU A 213 3.91 -12.23 -9.22
CA LEU A 213 3.85 -13.69 -9.17
C LEU A 213 5.06 -14.35 -9.85
N GLY A 214 5.63 -13.71 -10.88
CA GLY A 214 6.81 -14.23 -11.58
C GLY A 214 8.13 -14.15 -10.78
N VAL A 215 8.18 -13.35 -9.70
CA VAL A 215 9.38 -13.18 -8.87
C VAL A 215 9.16 -13.58 -7.42
N CYS A 216 7.95 -13.44 -6.90
CA CYS A 216 7.62 -13.76 -5.51
C CYS A 216 6.16 -14.23 -5.34
N PRO A 217 5.80 -15.44 -5.78
CA PRO A 217 4.42 -15.93 -5.68
C PRO A 217 3.93 -16.08 -4.23
N GLY A 218 4.83 -16.37 -3.29
CA GLY A 218 4.51 -16.57 -1.87
C GLY A 218 4.29 -15.29 -1.06
N CYS A 219 4.49 -14.11 -1.63
CA CYS A 219 4.32 -12.86 -0.88
C CYS A 219 2.85 -12.42 -0.72
N PHE A 220 1.93 -13.01 -1.48
CA PHE A 220 0.52 -12.69 -1.45
C PHE A 220 -0.32 -13.67 -0.65
N SER A 221 -1.45 -13.19 -0.15
CA SER A 221 -2.50 -14.00 0.47
C SER A 221 -3.64 -14.23 -0.53
N ILE A 222 -4.44 -15.27 -0.32
CA ILE A 222 -5.50 -15.69 -1.24
C ILE A 222 -6.53 -14.58 -1.54
N HIS A 223 -6.78 -13.70 -0.56
CA HIS A 223 -7.74 -12.60 -0.74
C HIS A 223 -7.35 -11.59 -1.83
N HIS A 224 -6.06 -11.50 -2.20
CA HIS A 224 -5.62 -10.67 -3.31
C HIS A 224 -6.14 -11.15 -4.67
N PHE A 225 -6.53 -12.43 -4.75
CA PHE A 225 -6.99 -13.05 -6.00
C PHE A 225 -8.53 -13.15 -6.10
N VAL A 226 -9.27 -12.72 -5.07
CA VAL A 226 -10.75 -12.75 -5.12
C VAL A 226 -11.32 -11.93 -6.28
N PRO A 227 -10.83 -10.69 -6.55
CA PRO A 227 -11.32 -9.94 -7.72
C PRO A 227 -10.95 -10.59 -9.06
N LEU A 228 -9.80 -11.25 -9.15
CA LEU A 228 -9.43 -12.04 -10.33
C LEU A 228 -10.38 -13.22 -10.53
N ALA A 229 -10.68 -13.97 -9.46
CA ALA A 229 -11.63 -15.09 -9.52
C ALA A 229 -13.03 -14.63 -9.99
N PHE A 230 -13.47 -13.46 -9.55
CA PHE A 230 -14.72 -12.87 -10.01
C PHE A 230 -14.69 -12.54 -11.51
N VAL A 231 -13.60 -11.94 -12.00
CA VAL A 231 -13.44 -11.65 -13.45
C VAL A 231 -13.39 -12.94 -14.26
N PHE A 232 -12.70 -14.00 -13.80
CA PHE A 232 -12.71 -15.30 -14.46
C PHE A 232 -14.11 -15.92 -14.49
N ALA A 233 -14.85 -15.84 -13.38
CA ALA A 233 -16.24 -16.34 -13.34
C ALA A 233 -17.12 -15.61 -14.34
N LEU A 234 -16.98 -14.28 -14.45
CA LEU A 234 -17.73 -13.48 -15.45
C LEU A 234 -17.37 -13.88 -16.90
N ILE A 235 -16.09 -14.06 -17.20
CA ILE A 235 -15.65 -14.49 -18.54
C ILE A 235 -16.19 -15.88 -18.86
N LEU A 236 -16.02 -16.84 -17.95
CA LEU A 236 -16.45 -18.21 -18.15
C LEU A 236 -17.97 -18.32 -18.33
N THR A 237 -18.73 -17.72 -17.43
CA THR A 237 -20.21 -17.74 -17.50
C THR A 237 -20.72 -16.93 -18.70
N GLY A 238 -20.01 -15.87 -19.11
CA GLY A 238 -20.29 -15.14 -20.34
C GLY A 238 -20.10 -16.00 -21.60
N ILE A 239 -19.02 -16.77 -21.68
CA ILE A 239 -18.78 -17.72 -22.80
C ILE A 239 -19.89 -18.79 -22.82
N ILE A 240 -20.25 -19.35 -21.66
CA ILE A 240 -21.34 -20.34 -21.56
C ILE A 240 -22.68 -19.74 -22.00
N ALA A 241 -22.94 -18.47 -21.65
CA ALA A 241 -24.15 -17.76 -22.08
C ALA A 241 -24.20 -17.58 -23.62
N LEU A 242 -23.06 -17.27 -24.25
CA LEU A 242 -22.96 -17.21 -25.73
C LEU A 242 -23.21 -18.57 -26.41
N LEU A 243 -22.95 -19.68 -25.70
CA LEU A 243 -23.26 -21.04 -26.16
C LEU A 243 -24.72 -21.45 -25.88
N GLY A 244 -25.56 -20.53 -25.44
CA GLY A 244 -27.00 -20.73 -25.28
C GLY A 244 -27.49 -20.99 -23.82
N ASN A 245 -26.59 -21.04 -22.84
CA ASN A 245 -26.97 -21.22 -21.42
C ASN A 245 -26.66 -19.97 -20.59
N THR A 246 -27.64 -19.10 -20.44
CA THR A 246 -27.52 -17.82 -19.68
C THR A 246 -27.70 -17.99 -18.18
N GLY A 247 -28.21 -19.12 -17.70
CA GLY A 247 -28.58 -19.32 -16.28
C GLY A 247 -27.44 -19.09 -15.30
N MET A 248 -26.22 -19.58 -15.63
CA MET A 248 -25.06 -19.41 -14.75
C MET A 248 -24.62 -17.95 -14.64
N LEU A 249 -24.62 -17.19 -15.75
CA LEU A 249 -24.30 -15.77 -15.74
C LEU A 249 -25.32 -14.96 -14.91
N VAL A 250 -26.61 -15.23 -15.13
CA VAL A 250 -27.69 -14.58 -14.37
C VAL A 250 -27.57 -14.88 -12.89
N CYS A 251 -27.31 -16.13 -12.50
CA CYS A 251 -27.12 -16.53 -11.10
C CYS A 251 -25.91 -15.82 -10.49
N LEU A 252 -24.76 -15.75 -11.17
CA LEU A 252 -23.57 -15.03 -10.72
C LEU A 252 -23.87 -13.53 -10.52
N CYS A 253 -24.52 -12.90 -11.47
CA CYS A 253 -24.89 -11.48 -11.38
C CYS A 253 -25.84 -11.20 -10.22
N ILE A 254 -26.87 -12.02 -10.03
CA ILE A 254 -27.82 -11.87 -8.91
C ILE A 254 -27.10 -12.03 -7.58
N LEU A 255 -26.26 -13.06 -7.42
CA LEU A 255 -25.51 -13.30 -6.20
C LEU A 255 -24.58 -12.12 -5.89
N TYR A 256 -23.85 -11.63 -6.92
CA TYR A 256 -22.97 -10.47 -6.77
C TYR A 256 -23.75 -9.23 -6.31
N VAL A 257 -24.88 -8.91 -6.97
CA VAL A 257 -25.71 -7.76 -6.62
C VAL A 257 -26.24 -7.85 -5.19
N ILE A 258 -26.69 -9.03 -4.74
CA ILE A 258 -27.15 -9.24 -3.35
C ILE A 258 -26.03 -8.94 -2.36
N VAL A 259 -24.84 -9.49 -2.59
CA VAL A 259 -23.67 -9.27 -1.71
C VAL A 259 -23.22 -7.81 -1.75
N ASP A 260 -23.19 -7.19 -2.91
CA ASP A 260 -22.80 -5.79 -3.10
C ASP A 260 -23.74 -4.82 -2.39
N LEU A 261 -25.05 -5.01 -2.53
CA LEU A 261 -26.06 -4.22 -1.82
C LEU A 261 -25.96 -4.41 -0.30
N LEU A 262 -25.79 -5.65 0.17
CA LEU A 262 -25.58 -5.93 1.59
C LEU A 262 -24.32 -5.20 2.12
N MET A 263 -23.21 -5.30 1.41
CA MET A 263 -21.96 -4.66 1.81
C MET A 263 -22.04 -3.12 1.74
N SER A 264 -22.80 -2.58 0.79
CA SER A 264 -23.09 -1.14 0.70
C SER A 264 -23.89 -0.66 1.91
N VAL A 265 -24.94 -1.39 2.30
CA VAL A 265 -25.73 -1.08 3.51
C VAL A 265 -24.86 -1.16 4.76
N LEU A 266 -24.05 -2.20 4.91
CA LEU A 266 -23.14 -2.33 6.06
C LEU A 266 -22.10 -1.20 6.13
N ALA A 267 -21.63 -0.71 4.98
CA ALA A 267 -20.67 0.39 4.92
C ALA A 267 -21.25 1.71 5.45
N VAL A 268 -22.54 1.95 5.26
CA VAL A 268 -23.23 3.20 5.64
C VAL A 268 -23.97 3.12 6.97
N GLN A 269 -24.13 1.94 7.56
CA GLN A 269 -25.03 1.67 8.70
C GLN A 269 -24.84 2.60 9.91
N ARG A 270 -23.66 3.16 10.11
CA ARG A 270 -23.33 4.05 11.25
C ARG A 270 -22.95 5.47 10.81
N GLN A 271 -23.30 5.84 9.57
CA GLN A 271 -22.95 7.12 8.97
C GLN A 271 -24.17 8.03 8.86
N LYS A 272 -23.93 9.35 8.89
CA LYS A 272 -24.94 10.32 8.49
C LYS A 272 -25.26 10.09 7.00
N TRP A 273 -26.54 9.98 6.65
CA TRP A 273 -26.97 9.66 5.30
C TRP A 273 -26.62 10.77 4.29
N TYR A 274 -26.10 10.35 3.13
CA TYR A 274 -25.92 11.18 1.94
C TYR A 274 -26.43 10.43 0.71
N ASN A 275 -27.09 11.14 -0.22
CA ASN A 275 -27.63 10.53 -1.45
C ASN A 275 -26.56 9.87 -2.32
N TYR A 276 -25.32 10.35 -2.26
CA TYR A 276 -24.18 9.76 -2.98
C TYR A 276 -23.87 8.32 -2.56
N TYR A 277 -24.34 7.85 -1.39
CA TYR A 277 -24.16 6.46 -0.97
C TYR A 277 -24.87 5.45 -1.88
N LEU A 278 -25.89 5.89 -2.63
CA LEU A 278 -26.53 5.08 -3.66
C LEU A 278 -25.58 4.68 -4.79
N MET A 279 -24.42 5.36 -4.90
CA MET A 279 -23.38 5.03 -5.87
C MET A 279 -22.41 3.93 -5.38
N LEU A 280 -22.46 3.55 -4.08
CA LEU A 280 -21.53 2.55 -3.51
C LEU A 280 -21.54 1.22 -4.27
N PRO A 281 -22.68 0.63 -4.65
CA PRO A 281 -22.68 -0.62 -5.41
C PRO A 281 -21.93 -0.50 -6.73
N LEU A 282 -22.14 0.59 -7.47
CA LEU A 282 -21.45 0.83 -8.73
C LEU A 282 -19.94 1.06 -8.54
N ILE A 283 -19.58 1.75 -7.45
CA ILE A 283 -18.17 1.96 -7.09
C ILE A 283 -17.52 0.62 -6.77
N PHE A 284 -18.09 -0.22 -5.91
CA PHE A 284 -17.55 -1.52 -5.55
C PHE A 284 -17.35 -2.42 -6.77
N LEU A 285 -18.39 -2.55 -7.61
CA LEU A 285 -18.30 -3.32 -8.86
C LEU A 285 -17.12 -2.86 -9.71
N SER A 286 -17.02 -1.54 -9.93
CA SER A 286 -15.96 -0.97 -10.75
C SER A 286 -14.56 -1.18 -10.18
N LEU A 287 -14.40 -1.11 -8.85
CA LEU A 287 -13.12 -1.38 -8.17
C LEU A 287 -12.71 -2.86 -8.31
N HIS A 288 -13.66 -3.80 -8.15
CA HIS A 288 -13.41 -5.24 -8.32
C HIS A 288 -13.04 -5.58 -9.77
N LEU A 289 -13.76 -5.02 -10.74
CA LEU A 289 -13.44 -5.22 -12.15
C LEU A 289 -12.06 -4.63 -12.49
N ALA A 290 -11.79 -3.40 -12.07
CA ALA A 290 -10.49 -2.76 -12.33
C ALA A 290 -9.33 -3.57 -11.75
N TYR A 291 -9.46 -4.03 -10.50
CA TYR A 291 -8.42 -4.83 -9.85
C TYR A 291 -8.26 -6.21 -10.50
N GLY A 292 -9.37 -6.92 -10.73
CA GLY A 292 -9.35 -8.27 -11.31
C GLY A 292 -8.82 -8.30 -12.73
N VAL A 293 -9.25 -7.35 -13.58
CA VAL A 293 -8.73 -7.17 -14.96
C VAL A 293 -7.24 -6.79 -14.90
N GLY A 294 -6.85 -5.89 -14.02
CA GLY A 294 -5.44 -5.56 -13.83
C GLY A 294 -4.61 -6.80 -13.48
N THR A 295 -5.08 -7.64 -12.55
CA THR A 295 -4.37 -8.87 -12.16
C THR A 295 -4.28 -9.86 -13.34
N LEU A 296 -5.34 -10.01 -14.10
CA LEU A 296 -5.36 -10.87 -15.30
C LEU A 296 -4.33 -10.43 -16.32
N ILE A 297 -4.31 -9.14 -16.66
CA ILE A 297 -3.35 -8.57 -17.61
C ILE A 297 -1.92 -8.73 -17.09
N GLY A 298 -1.69 -8.44 -15.80
CA GLY A 298 -0.37 -8.63 -15.17
C GLY A 298 0.12 -10.08 -15.24
N ILE A 299 -0.77 -11.08 -15.07
CA ILE A 299 -0.41 -12.50 -15.24
C ILE A 299 -0.05 -12.81 -16.69
N ILE A 300 -0.79 -12.27 -17.66
CA ILE A 300 -0.50 -12.48 -19.10
C ILE A 300 0.85 -11.85 -19.48
N GLU A 301 1.16 -10.69 -18.98
CA GLU A 301 2.41 -9.96 -19.28
C GLU A 301 3.62 -10.49 -18.47
N MET A 302 3.39 -11.16 -17.36
CA MET A 302 4.41 -11.62 -16.42
C MET A 302 5.56 -12.40 -17.10
N PRO A 303 5.35 -13.37 -18.02
CA PRO A 303 6.45 -14.10 -18.61
C PRO A 303 7.40 -13.21 -19.44
N PHE A 304 6.85 -12.21 -20.12
CA PHE A 304 7.64 -11.25 -20.91
C PHE A 304 8.42 -10.29 -20.00
N TRP A 305 7.77 -9.81 -18.96
CA TRP A 305 8.37 -8.92 -17.97
C TRP A 305 9.52 -9.61 -17.20
N VAL A 306 9.35 -10.86 -16.78
CA VAL A 306 10.41 -11.63 -16.11
C VAL A 306 11.61 -11.88 -17.04
N ARG A 307 11.37 -12.15 -18.33
CA ARG A 307 12.44 -12.30 -19.32
C ARG A 307 13.23 -10.99 -19.48
N LYS A 308 12.54 -9.86 -19.54
CA LYS A 308 13.16 -8.54 -19.62
C LYS A 308 14.09 -8.29 -18.41
N ILE A 309 13.60 -8.48 -17.18
CA ILE A 309 14.40 -8.29 -15.96
C ILE A 309 15.66 -9.17 -15.95
N LYS A 310 15.55 -10.42 -16.43
CA LYS A 310 16.70 -11.33 -16.48
C LYS A 310 17.74 -10.88 -17.49
N ARG A 311 17.31 -10.32 -18.62
CA ARG A 311 18.19 -9.75 -19.63
C ARG A 311 18.95 -8.53 -19.11
N ASP A 312 18.21 -7.57 -18.53
CA ASP A 312 18.76 -6.31 -17.98
C ASP A 312 19.71 -6.54 -16.78
N LYS A 313 19.75 -7.75 -16.20
CA LYS A 313 20.71 -8.14 -15.15
C LYS A 313 22.00 -8.77 -15.70
N ASN A 314 21.95 -9.26 -16.94
CA ASN A 314 23.09 -9.92 -17.58
C ASN A 314 23.88 -8.97 -18.50
N GLU A 315 23.35 -7.77 -18.75
CA GLU A 315 24.02 -6.63 -19.38
C GLU A 315 24.65 -5.73 -18.31
#